data_795f9ab267e41eef17e9a901683d5123
#
_entry.id   795f9ab267e41eef17e9a901683d5123
#
_cell.length_a   1.000
_cell.length_b   1.000
_cell.length_c   1.000
_cell.angle_alpha   90.00
_cell.angle_beta   90.00
_cell.angle_gamma   90.00
#
_symmetry.space_group_name_H-M   'P 1'
#
loop_
_entity.id
_entity.type
_entity.pdbx_description
1 polymer ?
#
loop_
_entity_poly.entity_id
_entity_poly.type
_entity_poly.pdbx_seq_one_letter_code
_entity_poly.pdbx_strand_id
1 'polypeptide(L)'
;DDRLSRGLGDVYKRQGDNIESLAVAEVDPKRGISRITIVTTGTPQVIEQIKLQLGKLVPVHKVADFMRGDKKIIFKEMALLKLVGNTSKRNKALKVCKKFNPVVLDKTQKSVVLQITALRREIDTVMGDLKKFGLVSVSRTGAVAMTRGSEIFK
;
A
#
# COMPACT_ATOMS: atom_id res chain seq x y z
N ASP A 1 1.69 18.81 1.53
CA ASP A 1 2.79 19.76 1.50
C ASP A 1 3.52 19.68 0.17
N ASP A 2 3.36 20.71 -0.63
CA ASP A 2 3.87 20.80 -2.01
C ASP A 2 5.41 20.71 -2.08
N ARG A 3 6.11 21.18 -1.06
CA ARG A 3 7.57 21.12 -0.99
C ARG A 3 8.08 19.69 -0.79
N LEU A 4 7.42 18.92 0.07
CA LEU A 4 7.79 17.52 0.30
C LEU A 4 7.50 16.67 -0.93
N SER A 5 6.36 16.89 -1.57
CA SER A 5 5.98 16.20 -2.80
C SER A 5 6.98 16.46 -3.94
N ARG A 6 7.40 17.70 -4.13
CA ARG A 6 8.42 18.06 -5.14
C ARG A 6 9.78 17.46 -4.79
N GLY A 7 10.20 17.55 -3.53
CA GLY A 7 11.47 16.96 -3.07
C GLY A 7 11.52 15.45 -3.27
N LEU A 8 10.45 14.74 -2.96
CA LEU A 8 10.32 13.32 -3.22
C LEU A 8 10.39 13.00 -4.72
N GLY A 9 9.68 13.75 -5.56
CA GLY A 9 9.70 13.57 -7.01
C GLY A 9 11.11 13.77 -7.59
N ASP A 10 11.85 14.74 -7.11
CA ASP A 10 13.22 15.01 -7.56
C ASP A 10 14.20 13.92 -7.15
N VAL A 11 14.10 13.40 -5.92
CA VAL A 11 14.92 12.27 -5.46
C VAL A 11 14.71 11.06 -6.34
N TYR A 12 13.46 10.72 -6.66
CA TYR A 12 13.13 9.56 -7.49
C TYR A 12 13.51 9.73 -8.95
N LYS A 13 13.33 10.90 -9.53
CA LYS A 13 13.77 11.20 -10.91
C LYS A 13 15.28 11.01 -11.09
N ARG A 14 16.07 11.43 -10.11
CA ARG A 14 17.55 11.33 -10.18
C ARG A 14 18.04 9.90 -10.09
N GLN A 15 17.33 9.02 -9.40
CA GLN A 15 17.75 7.63 -9.16
C GLN A 15 17.25 6.66 -10.24
N GLY A 16 16.32 7.06 -11.12
CA GLY A 16 15.72 6.17 -12.11
C GLY A 16 14.88 5.04 -11.52
N ASP A 17 14.44 5.18 -10.26
CA ASP A 17 13.70 4.16 -9.52
C ASP A 17 12.20 4.35 -9.65
N ASN A 18 11.46 3.24 -9.54
CA ASN A 18 10.02 3.24 -9.56
C ASN A 18 9.45 3.22 -8.13
N ILE A 19 8.63 4.22 -7.82
CA ILE A 19 7.73 4.16 -6.66
C ILE A 19 6.59 3.20 -7.01
N GLU A 20 6.48 2.09 -6.28
CA GLU A 20 5.39 1.15 -6.45
C GLU A 20 4.14 1.58 -5.68
N SER A 21 4.33 2.26 -4.56
CA SER A 21 3.24 2.66 -3.67
C SER A 21 3.67 3.83 -2.79
N LEU A 22 2.74 4.73 -2.54
CA LEU A 22 2.90 5.88 -1.67
C LEU A 22 1.64 6.04 -0.81
N ALA A 23 1.80 5.98 0.52
CA ALA A 23 0.72 6.26 1.47
C ALA A 23 1.15 7.40 2.40
N VAL A 24 0.27 8.37 2.60
CA VAL A 24 0.52 9.57 3.42
C VAL A 24 -0.61 9.73 4.43
N ALA A 25 -0.25 9.95 5.69
CA ALA A 25 -1.23 10.28 6.73
C ALA A 25 -0.63 11.20 7.79
N GLU A 26 -1.40 12.15 8.27
CA GLU A 26 -1.05 12.94 9.44
C GLU A 26 -1.16 12.06 10.69
N VAL A 27 -0.07 11.96 11.46
CA VAL A 27 0.02 11.10 12.65
C VAL A 27 0.07 11.89 13.97
N ASP A 28 0.47 13.14 13.91
CA ASP A 28 0.43 14.07 15.05
C ASP A 28 -0.03 15.45 14.58
N PRO A 29 -1.35 15.73 14.66
CA PRO A 29 -1.90 17.02 14.23
C PRO A 29 -1.37 18.22 15.00
N LYS A 30 -1.05 18.04 16.29
CA LYS A 30 -0.57 19.14 17.14
C LYS A 30 0.82 19.62 16.71
N ARG A 31 1.66 18.69 16.25
CA ARG A 31 3.01 18.98 15.77
C ARG A 31 3.07 19.14 14.25
N GLY A 32 1.97 18.88 13.55
CA GLY A 32 1.95 18.88 12.08
C GLY A 32 2.83 17.79 11.47
N ILE A 33 2.94 16.63 12.11
CA ILE A 33 3.79 15.52 11.64
C ILE A 33 2.95 14.55 10.82
N SER A 34 3.42 14.27 9.62
CA SER A 34 2.87 13.27 8.72
C SER A 34 3.83 12.10 8.58
N ARG A 35 3.29 10.91 8.41
CA ARG A 35 4.03 9.69 8.05
C ARG A 35 3.79 9.38 6.60
N ILE A 36 4.89 9.17 5.88
CA ILE A 36 4.87 8.73 4.48
C ILE A 36 5.47 7.34 4.43
N THR A 37 4.71 6.39 3.87
CA THR A 37 5.18 5.04 3.62
C THR A 37 5.39 4.87 2.13
N ILE A 38 6.61 4.55 1.73
CA ILE A 38 7.00 4.41 0.33
C ILE A 38 7.43 2.96 0.10
N VAL A 39 6.84 2.31 -0.90
CA VAL A 39 7.28 1.00 -1.38
C VAL A 39 8.05 1.20 -2.67
N THR A 40 9.29 0.76 -2.68
CA THR A 40 10.18 0.87 -3.84
C THR A 40 11.03 -0.39 -3.98
N THR A 41 11.57 -0.61 -5.17
CA THR A 41 12.53 -1.69 -5.46
C THR A 41 13.82 -1.08 -5.95
N GLY A 42 14.93 -1.71 -5.59
CA GLY A 42 16.26 -1.27 -6.01
C GLY A 42 17.35 -2.14 -5.36
N THR A 43 18.59 -1.92 -5.77
CA THR A 43 19.73 -2.55 -5.11
C THR A 43 19.91 -1.99 -3.69
N PRO A 44 20.60 -2.71 -2.77
CA PRO A 44 20.88 -2.19 -1.43
C PRO A 44 21.56 -0.82 -1.44
N GLN A 45 22.46 -0.58 -2.39
CA GLN A 45 23.14 0.71 -2.56
C GLN A 45 22.17 1.83 -2.95
N VAL A 46 21.24 1.55 -3.85
CA VAL A 46 20.23 2.50 -4.30
C VAL A 46 19.27 2.85 -3.16
N ILE A 47 18.82 1.85 -2.42
CA ILE A 47 17.95 2.06 -1.25
C ILE A 47 18.63 2.93 -0.20
N GLU A 48 19.90 2.68 0.11
CA GLU A 48 20.68 3.51 1.05
C GLU A 48 20.82 4.94 0.56
N GLN A 49 21.05 5.15 -0.71
CA GLN A 49 21.12 6.48 -1.33
C GLN A 49 19.79 7.24 -1.21
N ILE A 50 18.67 6.57 -1.50
CA ILE A 50 17.34 7.15 -1.35
C ILE A 50 17.10 7.59 0.10
N LYS A 51 17.44 6.73 1.05
CA LYS A 51 17.32 7.03 2.49
C LYS A 51 18.11 8.26 2.89
N LEU A 52 19.35 8.34 2.47
CA LEU A 52 20.23 9.48 2.76
C LEU A 52 19.72 10.78 2.14
N GLN A 53 19.23 10.74 0.92
CA GLN A 53 18.67 11.91 0.25
C GLN A 53 17.37 12.39 0.86
N LEU A 54 16.45 11.47 1.22
CA LEU A 54 15.23 11.80 1.95
C LEU A 54 15.52 12.47 3.29
N GLY A 55 16.54 11.98 4.02
CA GLY A 55 16.96 12.56 5.29
C GLY A 55 17.49 13.99 5.20
N LYS A 56 17.93 14.43 4.02
CA LYS A 56 18.41 15.80 3.77
C LYS A 56 17.29 16.80 3.47
N LEU A 57 16.08 16.34 3.21
CA LEU A 57 14.96 17.25 2.96
C LEU A 57 14.56 17.97 4.27
N VAL A 58 14.47 19.29 4.22
CA VAL A 58 14.25 20.15 5.40
C VAL A 58 13.08 19.74 6.27
N PRO A 59 11.89 19.35 5.73
CA PRO A 59 10.76 18.96 6.57
C PRO A 59 10.82 17.50 7.06
N VAL A 60 11.86 16.71 6.70
CA VAL A 60 11.98 15.31 7.11
C VAL A 60 12.71 15.19 8.44
N HIS A 61 12.02 14.65 9.45
CA HIS A 61 12.56 14.46 10.79
C HIS A 61 13.30 13.14 10.96
N LYS A 62 12.77 12.07 10.34
CA LYS A 62 13.32 10.73 10.47
C LYS A 62 12.99 9.87 9.25
N VAL A 63 13.97 9.08 8.83
CA VAL A 63 13.82 8.07 7.77
C VAL A 63 14.25 6.72 8.32
N ALA A 64 13.45 5.67 8.05
CA ALA A 64 13.84 4.30 8.28
C ALA A 64 13.47 3.45 7.06
N ASP A 65 14.27 2.44 6.81
CA ASP A 65 14.04 1.46 5.76
C ASP A 65 13.73 0.09 6.38
N PHE A 66 12.85 -0.63 5.74
CA PHE A 66 12.45 -1.97 6.15
C PHE A 66 12.54 -2.90 4.95
N MET A 67 13.25 -4.01 5.14
CA MET A 67 13.37 -5.03 4.11
C MET A 67 12.12 -5.90 4.03
N ARG A 68 11.80 -6.34 2.81
CA ARG A 68 10.73 -7.32 2.60
C ARG A 68 11.03 -8.60 3.38
N GLY A 69 10.04 -9.06 4.17
CA GLY A 69 10.17 -10.25 5.00
C GLY A 69 10.78 -9.99 6.39
N ASP A 70 11.09 -8.75 6.74
CA ASP A 70 11.49 -8.41 8.11
C ASP A 70 10.37 -8.77 9.09
N LYS A 71 10.65 -9.74 9.97
CA LYS A 71 9.69 -10.24 10.96
C LYS A 71 9.30 -9.21 12.01
N LYS A 72 10.06 -8.14 12.18
CA LYS A 72 9.80 -7.06 13.12
C LYS A 72 8.76 -6.06 12.63
N ILE A 73 8.38 -6.13 11.36
CA ILE A 73 7.49 -5.17 10.72
C ILE A 73 6.23 -5.86 10.22
N ILE A 74 5.11 -5.21 10.44
CA ILE A 74 3.83 -5.59 9.83
C ILE A 74 3.59 -4.66 8.64
N PHE A 75 3.31 -5.24 7.49
CA PHE A 75 2.88 -4.52 6.29
C PHE A 75 1.45 -4.91 5.95
N LYS A 76 0.62 -3.94 5.64
CA LYS A 76 -0.75 -4.17 5.17
C LYS A 76 -1.15 -3.12 4.15
N GLU A 77 -2.01 -3.53 3.25
CA GLU A 77 -2.66 -2.66 2.27
C GLU A 77 -4.15 -3.00 2.22
N MET A 78 -5.00 -2.01 2.07
CA MET A 78 -6.43 -2.19 1.85
C MET A 78 -6.75 -2.00 0.36
N ALA A 79 -7.65 -2.83 -0.15
CA ALA A 79 -8.16 -2.69 -1.50
C ALA A 79 -9.69 -2.78 -1.52
N LEU A 80 -10.32 -1.96 -2.35
CA LEU A 80 -11.73 -2.04 -2.70
C LEU A 80 -11.83 -2.64 -4.09
N LEU A 81 -12.63 -3.70 -4.22
CA LEU A 81 -12.76 -4.51 -5.44
C LEU A 81 -14.21 -4.49 -5.90
N LYS A 82 -14.46 -4.01 -7.11
CA LYS A 82 -15.78 -4.07 -7.73
C LYS A 82 -15.85 -5.22 -8.72
N LEU A 83 -16.79 -6.10 -8.48
CA LEU A 83 -17.08 -7.27 -9.30
C LEU A 83 -18.47 -7.14 -9.93
N VAL A 84 -18.54 -7.31 -11.24
CA VAL A 84 -19.80 -7.27 -11.97
C VAL A 84 -19.99 -8.60 -12.70
N GLY A 85 -21.16 -9.20 -12.53
CA GLY A 85 -21.48 -10.47 -13.14
C GLY A 85 -22.63 -11.17 -12.47
N ASN A 86 -22.97 -12.35 -12.98
CA ASN A 86 -24.04 -13.17 -12.42
C ASN A 86 -23.65 -13.74 -11.04
N THR A 87 -24.61 -14.30 -10.34
CA THR A 87 -24.43 -14.89 -9.00
C THR A 87 -23.34 -15.96 -8.96
N SER A 88 -23.25 -16.80 -10.00
CA SER A 88 -22.24 -17.85 -10.09
C SER A 88 -20.81 -17.28 -10.12
N LYS A 89 -20.57 -16.28 -10.97
CA LYS A 89 -19.25 -15.60 -11.04
C LYS A 89 -18.90 -14.92 -9.73
N ARG A 90 -19.86 -14.22 -9.13
CA ARG A 90 -19.65 -13.52 -7.86
C ARG A 90 -19.34 -14.49 -6.71
N ASN A 91 -20.00 -15.62 -6.65
CA ASN A 91 -19.74 -16.65 -5.65
C ASN A 91 -18.33 -17.25 -5.80
N LYS A 92 -17.89 -17.47 -7.03
CA LYS A 92 -16.49 -17.90 -7.30
C LYS A 92 -15.48 -16.86 -6.87
N ALA A 93 -15.74 -15.58 -7.13
CA ALA A 93 -14.89 -14.48 -6.68
C ALA A 93 -14.81 -14.40 -5.15
N LEU A 94 -15.94 -14.52 -4.46
CA LEU A 94 -16.00 -14.57 -2.99
C LEU A 94 -15.19 -15.73 -2.42
N LYS A 95 -15.22 -16.90 -3.06
CA LYS A 95 -14.39 -18.05 -2.68
C LYS A 95 -12.89 -17.73 -2.75
N VAL A 96 -12.44 -17.08 -3.81
CA VAL A 96 -11.04 -16.65 -3.98
C VAL A 96 -10.61 -15.71 -2.85
N CYS A 97 -11.49 -14.81 -2.45
CA CYS A 97 -11.20 -13.81 -1.41
C CYS A 97 -11.39 -14.32 0.02
N LYS A 98 -11.99 -15.51 0.21
CA LYS A 98 -12.42 -16.00 1.54
C LYS A 98 -11.32 -15.98 2.59
N LYS A 99 -10.09 -16.33 2.23
CA LYS A 99 -8.94 -16.35 3.14
C LYS A 99 -8.56 -14.97 3.72
N PHE A 100 -9.03 -13.89 3.11
CA PHE A 100 -8.79 -12.52 3.57
C PHE A 100 -9.97 -11.95 4.37
N ASN A 101 -11.00 -12.75 4.67
CA ASN A 101 -12.21 -12.30 5.36
C ASN A 101 -12.79 -11.03 4.73
N PRO A 102 -13.22 -11.07 3.46
CA PRO A 102 -13.68 -9.89 2.74
C PRO A 102 -14.91 -9.28 3.40
N VAL A 103 -14.94 -7.94 3.46
CA VAL A 103 -16.11 -7.19 3.91
C VAL A 103 -16.92 -6.80 2.68
N VAL A 104 -18.21 -7.15 2.65
CA VAL A 104 -19.12 -6.72 1.59
C VAL A 104 -19.60 -5.31 1.91
N LEU A 105 -19.18 -4.33 1.12
CA LEU A 105 -19.54 -2.92 1.31
C LEU A 105 -20.81 -2.55 0.56
N ASP A 106 -21.04 -3.17 -0.59
CA ASP A 106 -22.21 -2.98 -1.41
C ASP A 106 -22.54 -4.25 -2.18
N LYS A 107 -23.83 -4.50 -2.39
CA LYS A 107 -24.30 -5.69 -3.13
C LYS A 107 -25.59 -5.36 -3.87
N THR A 108 -25.59 -5.64 -5.17
CA THR A 108 -26.78 -5.57 -6.01
C THR A 108 -27.05 -6.93 -6.67
N GLN A 109 -28.06 -7.01 -7.52
CA GLN A 109 -28.29 -8.24 -8.29
C GLN A 109 -27.19 -8.54 -9.30
N LYS A 110 -26.42 -7.53 -9.75
CA LYS A 110 -25.42 -7.64 -10.81
C LYS A 110 -23.98 -7.37 -10.33
N SER A 111 -23.81 -6.84 -9.13
CA SER A 111 -22.50 -6.40 -8.66
C SER A 111 -22.29 -6.62 -7.17
N VAL A 112 -21.03 -6.64 -6.78
CA VAL A 112 -20.60 -6.59 -5.38
C VAL A 112 -19.34 -5.75 -5.25
N VAL A 113 -19.25 -4.96 -4.18
CA VAL A 113 -18.03 -4.27 -3.78
C VAL A 113 -17.49 -4.91 -2.52
N LEU A 114 -16.26 -5.38 -2.58
CA LEU A 114 -15.57 -6.03 -1.48
C LEU A 114 -14.41 -5.16 -0.98
N GLN A 115 -14.20 -5.22 0.32
CA GLN A 115 -12.99 -4.70 0.96
C GLN A 115 -12.14 -5.88 1.42
N ILE A 116 -10.86 -5.86 1.05
CA ILE A 116 -9.87 -6.79 1.59
C ILE A 116 -8.68 -6.03 2.16
N THR A 117 -8.05 -6.62 3.17
CA THR A 117 -6.80 -6.13 3.74
C THR A 117 -5.80 -7.28 3.74
N ALA A 118 -4.66 -7.08 3.08
CA ALA A 118 -3.68 -8.13 2.89
C ALA A 118 -2.29 -7.53 2.61
N LEU A 119 -1.29 -8.40 2.43
CA LEU A 119 0.00 -7.98 1.90
C LEU A 119 -0.17 -7.51 0.44
N ARG A 120 0.63 -6.55 0.02
CA ARG A 120 0.59 -6.02 -1.35
C ARG A 120 0.64 -7.12 -2.40
N ARG A 121 1.56 -8.08 -2.28
CA ARG A 121 1.68 -9.21 -3.21
C ARG A 121 0.45 -10.11 -3.24
N GLU A 122 -0.22 -10.28 -2.10
CA GLU A 122 -1.44 -11.06 -2.01
C GLU A 122 -2.59 -10.37 -2.75
N ILE A 123 -2.69 -9.04 -2.63
CA ILE A 123 -3.66 -8.24 -3.38
C ILE A 123 -3.39 -8.33 -4.88
N ASP A 124 -2.13 -8.23 -5.31
CA ASP A 124 -1.74 -8.39 -6.71
C ASP A 124 -2.18 -9.75 -7.27
N THR A 125 -1.95 -10.82 -6.51
CA THR A 125 -2.37 -12.17 -6.89
C THR A 125 -3.88 -12.30 -6.99
N VAL A 126 -4.61 -11.80 -6.00
CA VAL A 126 -6.09 -11.83 -5.98
C VAL A 126 -6.66 -11.04 -7.16
N MET A 127 -6.13 -9.88 -7.45
CA MET A 127 -6.56 -9.09 -8.62
C MET A 127 -6.40 -9.89 -9.93
N GLY A 128 -5.27 -10.57 -10.08
CA GLY A 128 -5.04 -11.45 -11.24
C GLY A 128 -6.07 -12.59 -11.34
N ASP A 129 -6.35 -13.24 -10.22
CA ASP A 129 -7.32 -14.33 -10.14
C ASP A 129 -8.77 -13.86 -10.38
N LEU A 130 -9.11 -12.66 -9.94
CA LEU A 130 -10.47 -12.12 -10.05
C LEU A 130 -10.82 -11.56 -11.44
N LYS A 131 -9.85 -11.32 -12.31
CA LYS A 131 -10.10 -10.81 -13.67
C LYS A 131 -11.12 -11.67 -14.42
N LYS A 132 -11.00 -12.99 -14.34
CA LYS A 132 -11.92 -13.95 -14.98
C LYS A 132 -13.30 -14.03 -14.31
N PHE A 133 -13.45 -13.46 -13.12
CA PHE A 133 -14.70 -13.46 -12.36
C PHE A 133 -15.40 -12.10 -12.31
N GLY A 134 -15.07 -11.22 -13.24
CA GLY A 134 -15.78 -9.96 -13.41
C GLY A 134 -15.22 -8.78 -12.62
N LEU A 135 -13.95 -8.81 -12.24
CA LEU A 135 -13.30 -7.64 -11.67
C LEU A 135 -13.23 -6.50 -12.69
N VAL A 136 -13.89 -5.39 -12.39
CA VAL A 136 -14.00 -4.23 -13.31
C VAL A 136 -13.34 -2.98 -12.77
N SER A 137 -13.15 -2.88 -11.46
CA SER A 137 -12.53 -1.70 -10.85
C SER A 137 -11.84 -2.07 -9.54
N VAL A 138 -10.71 -1.43 -9.29
CA VAL A 138 -9.92 -1.58 -8.08
C VAL A 138 -9.48 -0.22 -7.57
N SER A 139 -9.60 -0.02 -6.25
CA SER A 139 -9.02 1.11 -5.56
C SER A 139 -8.12 0.60 -4.44
N ARG A 140 -6.90 1.09 -4.36
CA ARG A 140 -5.89 0.63 -3.39
C ARG A 140 -5.35 1.80 -2.59
N THR A 141 -5.07 1.56 -1.31
CA THR A 141 -4.50 2.59 -0.42
C THR A 141 -3.00 2.75 -0.58
N GLY A 142 -2.30 1.75 -1.09
CA GLY A 142 -0.87 1.60 -0.87
C GLY A 142 -0.57 0.94 0.48
N ALA A 143 0.63 0.40 0.62
CA ALA A 143 1.04 -0.30 1.83
C ALA A 143 1.29 0.68 2.98
N VAL A 144 0.88 0.29 4.18
CA VAL A 144 1.27 0.91 5.44
C VAL A 144 2.08 -0.07 6.27
N ALA A 145 2.92 0.44 7.16
CA ALA A 145 3.82 -0.37 7.97
C ALA A 145 3.74 0.01 9.45
N MET A 146 3.94 -0.98 10.32
CA MET A 146 4.01 -0.80 11.76
C MET A 146 5.03 -1.77 12.37
N THR A 147 5.81 -1.30 13.33
CA THR A 147 6.70 -2.15 14.11
C THR A 147 5.92 -3.08 15.02
N ARG A 148 6.43 -4.29 15.22
CA ARG A 148 5.89 -5.24 16.22
C ARG A 148 6.41 -4.93 17.61
N GLY A 149 5.68 -5.42 18.61
CA GLY A 149 6.06 -5.27 20.01
C GLY A 149 5.92 -3.83 20.50
N SER A 150 6.73 -3.46 21.45
CA SER A 150 6.71 -2.13 22.10
C SER A 150 7.60 -1.09 21.43
N GLU A 151 8.35 -1.46 20.41
CA GLU A 151 9.18 -0.51 19.66
C GLU A 151 8.31 0.52 18.92
N ILE A 152 8.73 1.76 19.00
CA ILE A 152 8.00 2.88 18.37
C ILE A 152 8.91 3.58 17.37
N PHE A 153 8.42 3.72 16.15
CA PHE A 153 9.01 4.61 15.16
C PHE A 153 8.43 6.01 15.38
N LYS A 154 9.24 6.86 16.01
CA LYS A 154 8.91 8.27 16.27
C LYS A 154 9.66 9.20 15.33
#